data_742bf7228c9df1eafa8956bc54e86420
#
_entry.id   742bf7228c9df1eafa8956bc54e86420
#
_cell.length_a   1.000
_cell.length_b   1.000
_cell.length_c   1.000
_cell.angle_alpha   90.00
_cell.angle_beta   90.00
_cell.angle_gamma   90.00
#
_symmetry.space_group_name_H-M   'P 1'
#
loop_
_entity.id
_entity.type
_entity.pdbx_description
1 polymer ?
#
loop_
_entity_poly.entity_id
_entity_poly.type
_entity_poly.pdbx_seq_one_letter_code
_entity_poly.pdbx_strand_id
1 'polypeptide(L)'
;MSKNMSSFADVHSGEVDQYLDDVHRLVNQTSWAELNLDDFARASAEVFAYLNQAHPFREGNGRTSKIFMEHVAEQSQFTFNFARVNSHVWNQASMLSGPDLGTYEPVPDSLIPIFRHIAQPRTGGPRATPSTPDATTTQLIRNKSARLEQMMNTRQQR
;
A
#
# COMPACT_ATOMS: atom_id res chain seq x y z
N MET A 1 -6.15 -15.75 18.54
CA MET A 1 -6.55 -16.30 17.23
C MET A 1 -5.42 -16.08 16.24
N SER A 2 -4.82 -17.14 15.80
CA SER A 2 -3.84 -17.04 14.72
C SER A 2 -4.59 -16.70 13.43
N LYS A 3 -4.43 -15.47 12.92
CA LYS A 3 -4.81 -15.19 11.55
C LYS A 3 -4.08 -16.20 10.67
N ASN A 4 -4.81 -16.93 9.90
CA ASN A 4 -4.24 -17.88 8.96
C ASN A 4 -3.31 -17.10 8.02
N MET A 5 -2.04 -17.42 8.03
CA MET A 5 -0.98 -16.66 7.35
C MET A 5 -1.05 -16.72 5.81
N SER A 6 -2.08 -17.35 5.25
CA SER A 6 -2.30 -17.47 3.80
C SER A 6 -3.24 -16.41 3.23
N SER A 7 -3.35 -15.24 3.88
CA SER A 7 -4.39 -14.27 3.59
C SER A 7 -4.02 -13.15 2.62
N PHE A 8 -2.92 -13.27 1.88
CA PHE A 8 -2.66 -12.34 0.78
C PHE A 8 -3.56 -12.66 -0.41
N ALA A 9 -3.80 -11.64 -1.23
CA ALA A 9 -4.63 -11.76 -2.41
C ALA A 9 -4.13 -12.88 -3.34
N ASP A 10 -5.09 -13.66 -3.83
CA ASP A 10 -4.78 -14.73 -4.77
C ASP A 10 -4.46 -14.15 -6.16
N VAL A 11 -3.27 -14.45 -6.65
CA VAL A 11 -2.79 -14.02 -7.96
C VAL A 11 -3.65 -14.59 -9.08
N HIS A 12 -4.21 -15.79 -8.89
CA HIS A 12 -4.96 -16.50 -9.93
C HIS A 12 -6.44 -16.11 -10.03
N SER A 13 -7.01 -15.52 -8.98
CA SER A 13 -8.44 -15.14 -8.96
C SER A 13 -8.72 -13.71 -9.42
N GLY A 14 -7.70 -12.92 -9.74
CA GLY A 14 -7.83 -11.50 -10.06
C GLY A 14 -7.93 -10.59 -8.83
N GLU A 15 -7.79 -11.12 -7.63
CA GLU A 15 -7.85 -10.33 -6.38
C GLU A 15 -6.73 -9.29 -6.32
N VAL A 16 -5.54 -9.59 -6.82
CA VAL A 16 -4.42 -8.63 -6.86
C VAL A 16 -4.83 -7.38 -7.62
N ASP A 17 -5.39 -7.55 -8.81
CA ASP A 17 -5.87 -6.42 -9.62
C ASP A 17 -6.99 -5.67 -8.93
N GLN A 18 -7.90 -6.35 -8.28
CA GLN A 18 -9.00 -5.74 -7.53
C GLN A 18 -8.48 -4.86 -6.39
N TYR A 19 -7.54 -5.36 -5.59
CA TYR A 19 -6.92 -4.56 -4.53
C TYR A 19 -6.12 -3.37 -5.08
N LEU A 20 -5.41 -3.54 -6.18
CA LEU A 20 -4.69 -2.44 -6.82
C LEU A 20 -5.62 -1.39 -7.40
N ASP A 21 -6.77 -1.78 -7.94
CA ASP A 21 -7.80 -0.84 -8.38
C ASP A 21 -8.36 -0.03 -7.21
N ASP A 22 -8.56 -0.65 -6.05
CA ASP A 22 -8.97 0.05 -4.84
C ASP A 22 -7.90 1.01 -4.33
N VAL A 23 -6.62 0.63 -4.37
CA VAL A 23 -5.51 1.53 -4.06
C VAL A 23 -5.56 2.77 -4.96
N HIS A 24 -5.68 2.56 -6.25
CA HIS A 24 -5.76 3.65 -7.23
C HIS A 24 -6.95 4.59 -6.97
N ARG A 25 -8.12 4.01 -6.72
CA ARG A 25 -9.33 4.76 -6.40
C ARG A 25 -9.16 5.58 -5.12
N LEU A 26 -8.64 5.00 -4.05
CA LEU A 26 -8.43 5.69 -2.78
C LEU A 26 -7.46 6.87 -2.93
N VAL A 27 -6.35 6.67 -3.63
CA VAL A 27 -5.36 7.73 -3.85
C VAL A 27 -5.98 8.87 -4.67
N ASN A 28 -6.72 8.54 -5.73
CA ASN A 28 -7.31 9.56 -6.60
C ASN A 28 -8.49 10.31 -5.98
N GLN A 29 -9.24 9.68 -5.08
CA GLN A 29 -10.39 10.30 -4.42
C GLN A 29 -10.03 11.12 -3.19
N THR A 30 -8.80 11.02 -2.71
CA THR A 30 -8.35 11.71 -1.50
C THR A 30 -7.74 13.06 -1.85
N SER A 31 -8.19 14.11 -1.18
CA SER A 31 -7.63 15.47 -1.31
C SER A 31 -6.40 15.63 -0.42
N TRP A 32 -5.31 14.99 -0.78
CA TRP A 32 -4.09 14.87 0.03
C TRP A 32 -3.53 16.21 0.53
N ALA A 33 -3.55 17.23 -0.32
CA ALA A 33 -3.01 18.55 0.00
C ALA A 33 -3.75 19.26 1.16
N GLU A 34 -5.00 18.87 1.40
CA GLU A 34 -5.89 19.49 2.39
C GLU A 34 -5.91 18.76 3.74
N LEU A 35 -5.28 17.57 3.82
CA LEU A 35 -5.36 16.74 5.01
C LEU A 35 -4.50 17.29 6.14
N ASN A 36 -5.07 17.28 7.36
CA ASN A 36 -4.30 17.44 8.58
C ASN A 36 -3.55 16.13 8.92
N LEU A 37 -2.74 16.13 9.96
CA LEU A 37 -1.93 14.99 10.35
C LEU A 37 -2.77 13.72 10.62
N ASP A 38 -3.86 13.86 11.36
CA ASP A 38 -4.71 12.71 11.71
C ASP A 38 -5.38 12.10 10.50
N ASP A 39 -5.94 12.92 9.63
CA ASP A 39 -6.60 12.47 8.41
C ASP A 39 -5.59 11.92 7.41
N PHE A 40 -4.41 12.52 7.31
CA PHE A 40 -3.31 12.00 6.51
C PHE A 40 -2.87 10.61 6.98
N ALA A 41 -2.72 10.41 8.28
CA ALA A 41 -2.36 9.11 8.83
C ALA A 41 -3.42 8.04 8.54
N ARG A 42 -4.70 8.38 8.69
CA ARG A 42 -5.82 7.48 8.38
C ARG A 42 -5.87 7.10 6.90
N ALA A 43 -5.79 8.08 6.03
CA ALA A 43 -5.82 7.86 4.58
C ALA A 43 -4.62 7.02 4.14
N SER A 44 -3.43 7.32 4.65
CA SER A 44 -2.21 6.58 4.35
C SER A 44 -2.30 5.12 4.84
N ALA A 45 -2.81 4.91 6.05
CA ALA A 45 -2.98 3.57 6.59
C ALA A 45 -3.95 2.74 5.75
N GLU A 46 -5.04 3.34 5.30
CA GLU A 46 -6.03 2.67 4.44
C GLU A 46 -5.42 2.27 3.10
N VAL A 47 -4.76 3.20 2.42
CA VAL A 47 -4.09 2.92 1.14
C VAL A 47 -3.05 1.81 1.31
N PHE A 48 -2.22 1.91 2.34
CA PHE A 48 -1.20 0.90 2.59
C PHE A 48 -1.80 -0.48 2.91
N ALA A 49 -2.88 -0.54 3.67
CA ALA A 49 -3.55 -1.80 4.00
C ALA A 49 -4.02 -2.54 2.75
N TYR A 50 -4.62 -1.84 1.80
CA TYR A 50 -5.01 -2.42 0.51
C TYR A 50 -3.79 -2.84 -0.32
N LEU A 51 -2.76 -2.00 -0.39
CA LEU A 51 -1.53 -2.31 -1.12
C LEU A 51 -0.81 -3.53 -0.53
N ASN A 52 -0.73 -3.60 0.79
CA ASN A 52 -0.12 -4.73 1.49
C ASN A 52 -0.91 -6.03 1.26
N GLN A 53 -2.23 -5.96 1.23
CA GLN A 53 -3.07 -7.12 0.95
C GLN A 53 -2.91 -7.61 -0.50
N ALA A 54 -2.75 -6.70 -1.44
CA ALA A 54 -2.48 -7.04 -2.84
C ALA A 54 -1.19 -7.89 -2.98
N HIS A 55 -0.18 -7.55 -2.20
CA HIS A 55 1.12 -8.26 -2.15
C HIS A 55 1.61 -8.66 -3.55
N PRO A 56 1.74 -7.67 -4.49
CA PRO A 56 1.83 -7.98 -5.91
C PRO A 56 3.15 -8.59 -6.36
N PHE A 57 4.17 -8.60 -5.48
CA PHE A 57 5.48 -9.15 -5.79
C PHE A 57 5.82 -10.33 -4.88
N ARG A 58 6.58 -11.26 -5.41
CA ARG A 58 7.10 -12.38 -4.63
C ARG A 58 8.12 -11.93 -3.58
N GLU A 59 8.94 -10.95 -3.97
CA GLU A 59 9.98 -10.36 -3.11
C GLU A 59 9.97 -8.84 -3.27
N GLY A 60 10.45 -8.12 -2.26
CA GLY A 60 10.58 -6.68 -2.33
C GLY A 60 9.28 -5.89 -2.12
N ASN A 61 8.18 -6.55 -1.69
CA ASN A 61 6.90 -5.87 -1.43
C ASN A 61 7.03 -4.74 -0.41
N GLY A 62 7.75 -4.97 0.68
CA GLY A 62 7.95 -3.96 1.72
C GLY A 62 8.65 -2.71 1.21
N ARG A 63 9.72 -2.89 0.42
CA ARG A 63 10.48 -1.78 -0.16
C ARG A 63 9.65 -1.00 -1.18
N THR A 64 9.01 -1.70 -2.10
CA THR A 64 8.18 -1.11 -3.14
C THR A 64 6.99 -0.37 -2.55
N SER A 65 6.35 -0.94 -1.52
CA SER A 65 5.23 -0.31 -0.84
C SER A 65 5.63 0.99 -0.15
N LYS A 66 6.80 1.04 0.47
CA LYS A 66 7.32 2.28 1.09
C LYS A 66 7.57 3.36 0.05
N ILE A 67 8.20 3.01 -1.07
CA ILE A 67 8.42 3.95 -2.18
C ILE A 67 7.09 4.47 -2.73
N PHE A 68 6.12 3.60 -2.92
CA PHE A 68 4.78 4.00 -3.35
C PHE A 68 4.15 5.00 -2.37
N MET A 69 4.21 4.71 -1.07
CA MET A 69 3.67 5.60 -0.04
C MET A 69 4.37 6.96 0.01
N GLU A 70 5.68 7.00 -0.24
CA GLU A 70 6.41 8.26 -0.37
C GLU A 70 5.92 9.10 -1.55
N HIS A 71 5.64 8.48 -2.69
CA HIS A 71 5.04 9.17 -3.85
C HIS A 71 3.65 9.72 -3.54
N VAL A 72 2.82 8.94 -2.85
CA VAL A 72 1.51 9.41 -2.39
C VAL A 72 1.66 10.63 -1.47
N ALA A 73 2.59 10.55 -0.52
CA ALA A 73 2.85 11.63 0.43
C ALA A 73 3.31 12.93 -0.26
N GLU A 74 3.92 12.86 -1.44
CA GLU A 74 4.32 14.07 -2.20
C GLU A 74 3.13 14.98 -2.55
N GLN A 75 1.93 14.44 -2.63
CA GLN A 75 0.71 15.20 -2.87
C GLN A 75 0.21 15.94 -1.61
N SER A 76 0.78 15.64 -0.45
CA SER A 76 0.37 16.17 0.85
C SER A 76 1.37 17.17 1.41
N GLN A 77 1.04 17.72 2.57
CA GLN A 77 1.94 18.58 3.36
C GLN A 77 2.95 17.78 4.19
N PHE A 78 2.97 16.46 4.06
CA PHE A 78 3.76 15.57 4.88
C PHE A 78 4.71 14.73 4.06
N THR A 79 5.71 14.19 4.73
CA THR A 79 6.60 13.15 4.24
C THR A 79 6.72 12.06 5.30
N PHE A 80 7.22 10.89 4.93
CA PHE A 80 7.41 9.79 5.87
C PHE A 80 8.88 9.62 6.25
N ASN A 81 9.11 9.38 7.53
CA ASN A 81 10.41 8.92 8.03
C ASN A 81 10.27 7.51 8.58
N PHE A 82 10.47 6.52 7.73
CA PHE A 82 10.33 5.11 8.08
C PHE A 82 11.38 4.64 9.10
N ALA A 83 12.48 5.39 9.27
CA ALA A 83 13.48 5.08 10.30
C ALA A 83 12.95 5.25 11.73
N ARG A 84 11.82 5.93 11.91
CA ARG A 84 11.18 6.13 13.23
C ARG A 84 10.40 4.91 13.72
N VAL A 85 10.26 3.88 12.92
CA VAL A 85 9.60 2.64 13.29
C VAL A 85 10.54 1.46 13.04
N ASN A 86 10.66 0.54 13.99
CA ASN A 86 11.46 -0.65 13.76
C ASN A 86 10.70 -1.67 12.89
N SER A 87 11.45 -2.54 12.23
CA SER A 87 10.91 -3.51 11.28
C SER A 87 9.93 -4.51 11.92
N HIS A 88 10.16 -4.87 13.18
CA HIS A 88 9.27 -5.79 13.90
C HIS A 88 7.88 -5.19 14.11
N VAL A 89 7.81 -3.96 14.60
CA VAL A 89 6.55 -3.22 14.81
C VAL A 89 5.84 -2.99 13.47
N TRP A 90 6.59 -2.58 12.45
CA TRP A 90 6.06 -2.39 11.10
C TRP A 90 5.43 -3.67 10.53
N ASN A 91 6.16 -4.77 10.60
CA ASN A 91 5.69 -6.05 10.08
C ASN A 91 4.47 -6.57 10.85
N GLN A 92 4.48 -6.43 12.16
CA GLN A 92 3.35 -6.84 13.00
C GLN A 92 2.08 -6.05 12.70
N ALA A 93 2.19 -4.73 12.59
CA ALA A 93 1.06 -3.88 12.23
C ALA A 93 0.56 -4.17 10.80
N SER A 94 1.48 -4.43 9.88
CA SER A 94 1.14 -4.81 8.51
C SER A 94 0.37 -6.14 8.46
N MET A 95 0.76 -7.12 9.25
CA MET A 95 0.03 -8.39 9.37
C MET A 95 -1.38 -8.20 9.93
N LEU A 96 -1.51 -7.35 10.95
CA LEU A 96 -2.81 -7.09 11.59
C LEU A 96 -3.76 -6.29 10.70
N SER A 97 -3.25 -5.62 9.67
CA SER A 97 -4.06 -4.83 8.73
C SER A 97 -4.79 -5.68 7.69
N GLY A 98 -4.48 -6.97 7.60
CA GLY A 98 -5.16 -7.87 6.67
C GLY A 98 -6.65 -8.01 6.99
N PRO A 99 -7.48 -8.41 5.99
CA PRO A 99 -8.90 -8.61 6.19
C PRO A 99 -9.20 -9.65 7.25
N ASP A 100 -10.33 -9.49 7.91
CA ASP A 100 -10.87 -10.54 8.76
C ASP A 100 -11.32 -11.74 7.91
N LEU A 101 -11.37 -12.92 8.52
CA LEU A 101 -11.74 -14.14 7.82
C LEU A 101 -13.09 -13.99 7.11
N GLY A 102 -13.11 -14.25 5.81
CA GLY A 102 -14.32 -14.17 4.99
C GLY A 102 -14.68 -12.75 4.52
N THR A 103 -13.86 -11.74 4.81
CA THR A 103 -14.07 -10.38 4.36
C THR A 103 -13.01 -9.95 3.32
N TYR A 104 -13.37 -9.03 2.46
CA TYR A 104 -12.48 -8.46 1.47
C TYR A 104 -11.69 -7.26 2.01
N GLU A 105 -12.34 -6.42 2.79
CA GLU A 105 -11.81 -5.13 3.23
C GLU A 105 -10.71 -5.28 4.28
N PRO A 106 -9.51 -4.73 4.04
CA PRO A 106 -8.46 -4.66 5.06
C PRO A 106 -8.87 -3.81 6.27
N VAL A 107 -8.21 -4.05 7.39
CA VAL A 107 -8.43 -3.31 8.64
C VAL A 107 -7.20 -2.46 8.95
N PRO A 108 -7.20 -1.17 8.64
CA PRO A 108 -6.02 -0.31 8.77
C PRO A 108 -5.70 0.14 10.19
N ASP A 109 -6.53 -0.18 11.17
CA ASP A 109 -6.48 0.38 12.53
C ASP A 109 -5.10 0.28 13.19
N SER A 110 -4.41 -0.84 13.02
CA SER A 110 -3.07 -1.06 13.57
C SER A 110 -2.00 -0.15 12.95
N LEU A 111 -2.22 0.30 11.72
CA LEU A 111 -1.28 1.12 10.96
C LEU A 111 -1.44 2.61 11.22
N ILE A 112 -2.62 3.06 11.62
CA ILE A 112 -2.91 4.49 11.80
C ILE A 112 -1.91 5.16 12.76
N PRO A 113 -1.68 4.65 13.97
CA PRO A 113 -0.72 5.27 14.89
C PRO A 113 0.71 5.25 14.35
N ILE A 114 1.07 4.25 13.56
CA ILE A 114 2.40 4.16 12.96
C ILE A 114 2.57 5.24 11.89
N PHE A 115 1.64 5.37 10.96
CA PHE A 115 1.69 6.41 9.95
C PHE A 115 1.69 7.81 10.56
N ARG A 116 0.92 8.01 11.63
CA ARG A 116 0.94 9.26 12.36
C ARG A 116 2.31 9.55 12.97
N HIS A 117 2.96 8.54 13.52
CA HIS A 117 4.27 8.68 14.18
C HIS A 117 5.41 8.97 13.17
N ILE A 118 5.37 8.34 12.00
CA ILE A 118 6.41 8.51 10.97
C ILE A 118 6.17 9.70 10.05
N ALA A 119 4.98 10.27 10.04
CA ALA A 119 4.66 11.45 9.24
C ALA A 119 5.35 12.69 9.81
N GLN A 120 5.97 13.46 8.93
CA GLN A 120 6.66 14.70 9.28
C GLN A 120 6.22 15.82 8.32
N PRO A 121 6.14 17.08 8.78
CA PRO A 121 5.86 18.20 7.90
C PRO A 121 6.88 18.29 6.77
N ARG A 122 6.39 18.52 5.56
CA ARG A 122 7.23 18.73 4.37
C ARG A 122 7.69 20.17 4.32
N THR A 123 8.99 20.37 4.13
CA THR A 123 9.55 21.71 3.89
C THR A 123 9.18 22.16 2.47
N GLY A 124 8.47 23.29 2.33
CA GLY A 124 8.12 23.86 1.03
C GLY A 124 6.71 23.52 0.51
N GLY A 125 5.90 22.82 1.32
CA GLY A 125 4.52 22.48 0.96
C GLY A 125 4.39 21.34 -0.06
N PRO A 126 3.16 21.02 -0.49
CA PRO A 126 2.91 19.95 -1.44
C PRO A 126 3.63 20.21 -2.75
N ARG A 127 4.24 19.19 -3.31
CA ARG A 127 4.76 19.28 -4.68
C ARG A 127 3.59 19.33 -5.65
N ALA A 128 3.49 20.41 -6.40
CA ALA A 128 2.60 20.52 -7.53
C ALA A 128 3.12 19.63 -8.66
N THR A 129 2.90 18.35 -8.58
CA THR A 129 3.16 17.47 -9.70
C THR A 129 1.84 17.20 -10.41
N PRO A 130 1.73 17.55 -11.70
CA PRO A 130 0.56 17.28 -12.49
C PRO A 130 0.41 15.80 -12.85
N SER A 131 1.40 15.00 -12.60
CA SER A 131 1.33 13.56 -12.81
C SER A 131 0.88 12.89 -11.53
N THR A 132 -0.27 12.28 -11.58
CA THR A 132 -0.59 11.24 -10.61
C THR A 132 0.56 10.26 -10.59
N PRO A 133 1.41 10.24 -9.55
CA PRO A 133 2.51 9.25 -9.48
C PRO A 133 1.97 7.84 -9.58
N ASP A 134 0.70 7.73 -9.30
CA ASP A 134 -0.07 6.54 -9.32
C ASP A 134 -0.15 5.80 -10.62
N ALA A 135 -0.40 6.48 -11.73
CA ALA A 135 -0.61 5.80 -13.00
C ALA A 135 0.63 5.03 -13.41
N THR A 136 1.81 5.62 -13.25
CA THR A 136 3.07 4.96 -13.64
C THR A 136 3.48 3.88 -12.64
N THR A 137 3.41 4.18 -11.34
CA THR A 137 3.81 3.21 -10.30
C THR A 137 2.83 2.05 -10.22
N THR A 138 1.53 2.32 -10.29
CA THR A 138 0.50 1.28 -10.32
C THR A 138 0.63 0.45 -11.59
N GLN A 139 0.92 1.06 -12.73
CA GLN A 139 1.15 0.36 -13.99
C GLN A 139 2.39 -0.54 -13.94
N LEU A 140 3.48 -0.06 -13.32
CA LEU A 140 4.68 -0.89 -13.11
C LEU A 140 4.40 -2.09 -12.20
N ILE A 141 3.63 -1.90 -11.15
CA ILE A 141 3.21 -2.97 -10.25
C ILE A 141 2.35 -3.98 -11.02
N ARG A 142 1.37 -3.53 -11.80
CA ARG A 142 0.52 -4.40 -12.63
C ARG A 142 1.33 -5.16 -13.67
N ASN A 143 2.25 -4.49 -14.35
CA ASN A 143 3.08 -5.12 -15.37
C ASN A 143 3.98 -6.21 -14.79
N LYS A 144 4.54 -5.99 -13.61
CA LYS A 144 5.35 -7.01 -12.92
C LYS A 144 4.50 -8.18 -12.45
N SER A 145 3.30 -7.92 -11.92
CA SER A 145 2.36 -8.97 -11.53
C SER A 145 1.96 -9.84 -12.71
N ALA A 146 1.55 -9.22 -13.82
CA ALA A 146 1.19 -9.95 -15.04
C ALA A 146 2.36 -10.79 -15.57
N ARG A 147 3.59 -10.28 -15.48
CA ARG A 147 4.80 -10.99 -15.90
C ARG A 147 5.08 -12.21 -15.02
N LEU A 148 4.85 -12.09 -13.72
CA LEU A 148 4.97 -13.20 -12.78
C LEU A 148 3.92 -14.28 -13.04
N GLU A 149 2.69 -13.89 -13.33
CA GLU A 149 1.61 -14.82 -13.70
C GLU A 149 1.96 -15.61 -14.96
N GLN A 150 2.47 -14.94 -15.99
CA GLN A 150 2.91 -15.61 -17.22
C GLN A 150 4.04 -16.60 -16.98
N MET A 151 5.01 -16.24 -16.13
CA MET A 151 6.12 -17.14 -15.78
C MET A 151 5.64 -18.36 -14.99
N MET A 152 4.67 -18.19 -14.10
CA MET A 152 4.10 -19.30 -13.33
C MET A 152 3.25 -20.22 -14.19
N ASN A 153 2.46 -19.68 -15.12
CA ASN A 153 1.65 -20.47 -16.06
C ASN A 153 2.52 -21.29 -17.01
N THR A 154 3.65 -20.75 -17.45
CA THR A 154 4.58 -21.45 -18.32
C THR A 154 5.24 -22.64 -17.59
N ARG A 155 5.41 -22.58 -16.28
CA ARG A 155 5.94 -23.69 -15.48
C ARG A 155 4.94 -24.83 -15.27
N GLN A 156 3.65 -24.55 -15.30
CA GLN A 156 2.62 -25.59 -15.14
C GLN A 156 2.30 -26.34 -16.43
N GLN A 157 2.70 -25.83 -17.59
CA GLN A 157 2.51 -26.46 -18.89
C GLN A 157 3.68 -27.38 -19.32
N ARG A 158 4.68 -27.52 -18.48
CA ARG A 158 5.78 -28.46 -18.66
C ARG A 158 5.62 -29.62 -17.66
#